data_c942152a5dde1a8af46d70c95d9ce730
#
_entry.id   c942152a5dde1a8af46d70c95d9ce730
#
_cell.length_a   1.000
_cell.length_b   1.000
_cell.length_c   1.000
_cell.angle_alpha   90.00
_cell.angle_beta   90.00
_cell.angle_gamma   90.00
#
_symmetry.space_group_name_H-M   'P 1'
#
loop_
_entity.id
_entity.type
_entity.pdbx_description
1 polymer ?
#
loop_
_entity_poly.entity_id
_entity_poly.type
_entity_poly.pdbx_seq_one_letter_code
_entity_poly.pdbx_strand_id
1 'polypeptide(L)'
;MSHSTPFKIDVSSRILRLPPYLFGRINKMKYEKRVAGVDIIDLGMGNPTDPTPDSVVAKLTEAARDPRNHRYSVSNGIVGLRREVAEKYRRQYGVTLDPESEVIATIGSKEGFSHLCLALLGPGDTIVVGDPAFPIHIYAPAMAGANVIRVPLGNDQAFLDRIERTIDGLYPPPKLLILNYPHNPTAMTITADFWDRAIALCRRRNIMIVSDFAYGEVCFDGYQAPSFLAAEGAKEVGVEFTTMSKSYNMAGWRCGFCCGNAEMIKALATIKGYYDYGMFAPIQIASVIAMREHSEFPPEQSRLYQHRRNVVCRGLDKIGWTYDKPLASMFVWAKINPEHLKGQDTIDFCLRMMDEAAVALAPGKAFGDHGEGYVRIALVENDQRLRQAMANLDRALNPRQPRPRRAKAATA
;
A
#
# COMPACT_ATOMS: atom_id res chain seq x y z
N MET A 1 -47.56 -6.31 -30.35
CA MET A 1 -46.19 -6.66 -29.88
C MET A 1 -45.89 -5.76 -28.69
N SER A 2 -45.93 -6.30 -27.46
CA SER A 2 -45.60 -5.53 -26.26
C SER A 2 -44.07 -5.32 -26.23
N HIS A 3 -43.65 -4.09 -26.45
CA HIS A 3 -42.27 -3.70 -26.17
C HIS A 3 -42.07 -3.74 -24.66
N SER A 4 -41.60 -4.86 -24.12
CA SER A 4 -41.15 -4.91 -22.74
C SER A 4 -39.90 -4.05 -22.65
N THR A 5 -39.98 -2.93 -21.95
CA THR A 5 -38.80 -2.14 -21.60
C THR A 5 -37.83 -3.06 -20.86
N PRO A 6 -36.55 -3.15 -21.27
CA PRO A 6 -35.60 -4.03 -20.58
C PRO A 6 -35.49 -3.63 -19.11
N PHE A 7 -35.49 -4.63 -18.21
CA PHE A 7 -35.31 -4.39 -16.77
C PHE A 7 -33.95 -3.72 -16.54
N LYS A 8 -33.96 -2.55 -15.92
CA LYS A 8 -32.74 -1.76 -15.62
C LYS A 8 -32.37 -1.95 -14.15
N ILE A 9 -31.16 -2.44 -13.91
CA ILE A 9 -30.57 -2.47 -12.58
C ILE A 9 -30.00 -1.09 -12.28
N ASP A 10 -30.48 -0.47 -11.21
CA ASP A 10 -29.98 0.81 -10.73
C ASP A 10 -28.99 0.59 -9.58
N VAL A 11 -27.76 1.06 -9.76
CA VAL A 11 -26.68 0.88 -8.78
C VAL A 11 -26.64 2.05 -7.80
N SER A 12 -26.20 1.80 -6.57
CA SER A 12 -26.12 2.84 -5.54
C SER A 12 -25.17 3.98 -5.92
N SER A 13 -25.44 5.18 -5.38
CA SER A 13 -24.57 6.36 -5.55
C SER A 13 -23.13 6.11 -5.08
N ARG A 14 -22.90 5.14 -4.18
CA ARG A 14 -21.55 4.74 -3.76
C ARG A 14 -20.72 4.19 -4.91
N ILE A 15 -21.33 3.40 -5.79
CA ILE A 15 -20.66 2.86 -6.99
C ILE A 15 -20.43 3.96 -8.02
N LEU A 16 -21.41 4.86 -8.21
CA LEU A 16 -21.32 5.96 -9.18
C LEU A 16 -20.23 7.01 -8.82
N ARG A 17 -19.83 7.08 -7.56
CA ARG A 17 -18.73 7.94 -7.09
C ARG A 17 -17.33 7.40 -7.41
N LEU A 18 -17.23 6.12 -7.76
CA LEU A 18 -15.94 5.51 -8.05
C LEU A 18 -15.58 5.77 -9.52
N PRO A 19 -14.37 6.29 -9.80
CA PRO A 19 -13.87 6.35 -11.17
C PRO A 19 -13.65 4.94 -11.73
N PRO A 20 -13.57 4.79 -13.06
CA PRO A 20 -13.17 3.52 -13.65
C PRO A 20 -11.86 3.02 -13.02
N TYR A 21 -11.86 1.75 -12.60
CA TYR A 21 -10.71 1.17 -11.91
C TYR A 21 -9.52 1.04 -12.87
N LEU A 22 -8.60 1.99 -12.81
CA LEU A 22 -7.50 2.13 -13.75
C LEU A 22 -6.60 0.88 -13.83
N PHE A 23 -6.33 0.26 -12.66
CA PHE A 23 -5.58 -1.00 -12.65
C PHE A 23 -6.29 -2.14 -13.38
N GLY A 24 -7.60 -2.08 -13.55
CA GLY A 24 -8.38 -3.02 -14.35
C GLY A 24 -7.99 -2.98 -15.83
N ARG A 25 -7.81 -1.78 -16.42
CA ARG A 25 -7.37 -1.60 -17.80
C ARG A 25 -5.95 -2.15 -18.01
N ILE A 26 -5.04 -1.84 -17.09
CA ILE A 26 -3.66 -2.36 -17.12
C ILE A 26 -3.65 -3.89 -17.00
N ASN A 27 -4.42 -4.45 -16.08
CA ASN A 27 -4.50 -5.90 -15.87
C ASN A 27 -5.10 -6.62 -17.08
N LYS A 28 -6.12 -6.05 -17.72
CA LYS A 28 -6.71 -6.59 -18.97
C LYS A 28 -5.65 -6.64 -20.07
N MET A 29 -4.93 -5.55 -20.30
CA MET A 29 -3.88 -5.51 -21.32
C MET A 29 -2.73 -6.49 -21.02
N LYS A 30 -2.30 -6.62 -19.75
CA LYS A 30 -1.32 -7.64 -19.35
C LYS A 30 -1.80 -9.06 -19.69
N TYR A 31 -3.06 -9.34 -19.39
CA TYR A 31 -3.66 -10.65 -19.69
C TYR A 31 -3.66 -10.92 -21.20
N GLU A 32 -4.16 -9.98 -22.01
CA GLU A 32 -4.22 -10.12 -23.47
C GLU A 32 -2.83 -10.35 -24.07
N LYS A 33 -1.81 -9.62 -23.61
CA LYS A 33 -0.43 -9.81 -24.07
C LYS A 33 0.17 -11.16 -23.66
N ARG A 34 -0.09 -11.62 -22.43
CA ARG A 34 0.36 -12.94 -21.98
C ARG A 34 -0.29 -14.08 -22.79
N VAL A 35 -1.58 -13.95 -23.10
CA VAL A 35 -2.27 -14.88 -23.99
C VAL A 35 -1.65 -14.89 -25.41
N ALA A 36 -1.20 -13.74 -25.89
CA ALA A 36 -0.47 -13.62 -27.16
C ALA A 36 1.00 -14.09 -27.09
N GLY A 37 1.45 -14.66 -25.96
CA GLY A 37 2.80 -15.21 -25.79
C GLY A 37 3.87 -14.16 -25.44
N VAL A 38 3.50 -12.93 -25.13
CA VAL A 38 4.46 -11.89 -24.73
C VAL A 38 4.85 -12.08 -23.25
N ASP A 39 6.16 -12.18 -22.99
CA ASP A 39 6.70 -12.27 -21.62
C ASP A 39 6.74 -10.90 -20.95
N ILE A 40 5.63 -10.51 -20.31
CA ILE A 40 5.50 -9.24 -19.57
C ILE A 40 6.15 -9.33 -18.20
N ILE A 41 7.11 -8.44 -17.93
CA ILE A 41 7.69 -8.24 -16.59
C ILE A 41 6.79 -7.24 -15.82
N ASP A 42 6.15 -7.70 -14.76
CA ASP A 42 5.17 -6.90 -14.02
C ASP A 42 5.77 -6.19 -12.81
N LEU A 43 6.11 -4.93 -12.98
CA LEU A 43 6.57 -4.03 -11.92
C LEU A 43 5.47 -3.03 -11.48
N GLY A 44 4.23 -3.21 -11.95
CA GLY A 44 3.10 -2.35 -11.60
C GLY A 44 2.40 -2.75 -10.30
N MET A 45 2.43 -4.04 -9.94
CA MET A 45 1.72 -4.55 -8.76
C MET A 45 2.67 -4.81 -7.59
N GLY A 46 2.40 -4.19 -6.44
CA GLY A 46 3.15 -4.41 -5.20
C GLY A 46 2.71 -5.70 -4.48
N ASN A 47 2.85 -6.84 -5.14
CA ASN A 47 2.53 -8.16 -4.59
C ASN A 47 3.82 -8.94 -4.34
N PRO A 48 4.20 -9.24 -3.06
CA PRO A 48 5.34 -10.08 -2.76
C PRO A 48 5.27 -11.41 -3.51
N THR A 49 6.36 -11.81 -4.13
CA THR A 49 6.47 -13.06 -4.91
C THR A 49 7.38 -14.10 -4.23
N ASP A 50 8.12 -13.67 -3.22
CA ASP A 50 8.97 -14.55 -2.41
C ASP A 50 8.11 -15.38 -1.44
N PRO A 51 8.54 -16.60 -1.06
CA PRO A 51 7.75 -17.49 -0.22
C PRO A 51 7.58 -16.98 1.22
N THR A 52 6.48 -17.36 1.84
CA THR A 52 6.30 -17.34 3.29
C THR A 52 7.21 -18.42 3.92
N PRO A 53 7.73 -18.26 5.16
CA PRO A 53 8.53 -19.32 5.82
C PRO A 53 7.81 -20.67 5.85
N ASP A 54 8.54 -21.75 5.52
CA ASP A 54 7.98 -23.10 5.38
C ASP A 54 7.30 -23.60 6.65
N SER A 55 7.84 -23.29 7.84
CA SER A 55 7.26 -23.68 9.13
C SER A 55 5.92 -22.97 9.38
N VAL A 56 5.73 -21.75 8.89
CA VAL A 56 4.46 -21.01 8.97
C VAL A 56 3.42 -21.67 8.06
N VAL A 57 3.83 -22.10 6.86
CA VAL A 57 2.98 -22.88 5.93
C VAL A 57 2.63 -24.24 6.54
N ALA A 58 3.59 -24.92 7.16
CA ALA A 58 3.36 -26.18 7.86
C ALA A 58 2.35 -26.02 9.00
N LYS A 59 2.47 -24.93 9.79
CA LYS A 59 1.52 -24.64 10.88
C LYS A 59 0.11 -24.34 10.36
N LEU A 60 -0.01 -23.62 9.26
CA LEU A 60 -1.31 -23.44 8.59
C LEU A 60 -1.93 -24.78 8.25
N THR A 61 -1.14 -25.67 7.62
CA THR A 61 -1.61 -27.00 7.19
C THR A 61 -2.02 -27.86 8.38
N GLU A 62 -1.22 -27.87 9.45
CA GLU A 62 -1.55 -28.57 10.70
C GLU A 62 -2.87 -28.05 11.28
N ALA A 63 -2.97 -26.73 11.46
CA ALA A 63 -4.16 -26.12 12.02
C ALA A 63 -5.42 -26.32 11.17
N ALA A 64 -5.27 -26.37 9.83
CA ALA A 64 -6.38 -26.61 8.90
C ALA A 64 -6.90 -28.05 8.96
N ARG A 65 -6.12 -29.03 9.48
CA ARG A 65 -6.57 -30.41 9.67
C ARG A 65 -7.40 -30.60 10.94
N ASP A 66 -7.36 -29.64 11.86
CA ASP A 66 -8.18 -29.72 13.08
C ASP A 66 -9.62 -29.24 12.77
N PRO A 67 -10.63 -30.15 12.86
CA PRO A 67 -12.02 -29.80 12.53
C PRO A 67 -12.61 -28.71 13.43
N ARG A 68 -12.05 -28.46 14.60
CA ARG A 68 -12.48 -27.38 15.50
C ARG A 68 -12.23 -25.99 14.89
N ASN A 69 -11.23 -25.86 14.03
CA ASN A 69 -10.86 -24.60 13.36
C ASN A 69 -11.72 -24.28 12.12
N HIS A 70 -12.65 -25.17 11.74
CA HIS A 70 -13.59 -24.94 10.63
C HIS A 70 -14.86 -24.21 11.06
N ARG A 71 -15.03 -23.95 12.32
CA ARG A 71 -16.16 -23.18 12.87
C ARG A 71 -15.96 -21.70 12.60
N TYR A 72 -17.03 -20.94 12.64
CA TYR A 72 -16.92 -19.48 12.62
C TYR A 72 -15.93 -19.00 13.70
N SER A 73 -15.05 -18.10 13.32
CA SER A 73 -14.14 -17.44 14.23
C SER A 73 -14.82 -16.25 14.92
N VAL A 74 -14.10 -15.55 15.78
CA VAL A 74 -14.56 -14.29 16.37
C VAL A 74 -14.12 -13.12 15.47
N SER A 75 -15.01 -12.14 15.26
CA SER A 75 -14.75 -11.00 14.37
C SER A 75 -13.51 -10.19 14.77
N ASN A 76 -13.20 -10.11 16.08
CA ASN A 76 -12.04 -9.40 16.60
C ASN A 76 -10.71 -10.16 16.41
N GLY A 77 -10.76 -11.40 15.98
CA GLY A 77 -9.62 -12.30 15.96
C GLY A 77 -9.42 -13.10 17.26
N ILE A 78 -8.77 -14.26 17.17
CA ILE A 78 -8.52 -15.11 18.33
C ILE A 78 -7.63 -14.39 19.35
N VAL A 79 -7.86 -14.68 20.65
CA VAL A 79 -7.13 -14.04 21.77
C VAL A 79 -5.61 -14.20 21.62
N GLY A 80 -5.15 -15.39 21.21
CA GLY A 80 -3.72 -15.66 20.99
C GLY A 80 -3.09 -14.74 19.96
N LEU A 81 -3.81 -14.42 18.87
CA LEU A 81 -3.34 -13.51 17.84
C LEU A 81 -3.25 -12.07 18.37
N ARG A 82 -4.30 -11.58 19.05
CA ARG A 82 -4.33 -10.21 19.58
C ARG A 82 -3.22 -9.98 20.62
N ARG A 83 -2.98 -10.99 21.49
CA ARG A 83 -1.86 -10.97 22.45
C ARG A 83 -0.50 -10.94 21.76
N GLU A 84 -0.30 -11.72 20.70
CA GLU A 84 0.97 -11.72 19.99
C GLU A 84 1.21 -10.41 19.23
N VAL A 85 0.17 -9.77 18.70
CA VAL A 85 0.27 -8.44 18.12
C VAL A 85 0.67 -7.40 19.17
N ALA A 86 0.04 -7.39 20.34
CA ALA A 86 0.40 -6.51 21.44
C ALA A 86 1.85 -6.73 21.88
N GLU A 87 2.28 -7.99 22.00
CA GLU A 87 3.66 -8.34 22.34
C GLU A 87 4.67 -7.91 21.26
N LYS A 88 4.31 -8.04 19.98
CA LYS A 88 5.12 -7.53 18.86
C LYS A 88 5.32 -6.01 18.97
N TYR A 89 4.26 -5.25 19.23
CA TYR A 89 4.36 -3.80 19.43
C TYR A 89 5.24 -3.43 20.62
N ARG A 90 5.14 -4.19 21.71
CA ARG A 90 6.00 -3.99 22.89
C ARG A 90 7.47 -4.25 22.57
N ARG A 91 7.78 -5.34 21.85
CA ARG A 91 9.16 -5.70 21.49
C ARG A 91 9.80 -4.73 20.49
N GLN A 92 9.03 -4.33 19.47
CA GLN A 92 9.59 -3.56 18.33
C GLN A 92 9.56 -2.06 18.54
N TYR A 93 8.51 -1.54 19.19
CA TYR A 93 8.24 -0.11 19.30
C TYR A 93 8.15 0.41 20.73
N GLY A 94 8.26 -0.47 21.74
CA GLY A 94 8.10 -0.09 23.15
C GLY A 94 6.65 0.26 23.54
N VAL A 95 5.67 -0.07 22.70
CA VAL A 95 4.26 0.29 22.87
C VAL A 95 3.52 -0.78 23.65
N THR A 96 2.90 -0.41 24.77
CA THR A 96 2.00 -1.28 25.52
C THR A 96 0.57 -1.13 25.01
N LEU A 97 -0.02 -2.24 24.56
CA LEU A 97 -1.41 -2.33 24.10
C LEU A 97 -2.19 -3.33 24.95
N ASP A 98 -3.44 -3.00 25.28
CA ASP A 98 -4.39 -3.96 25.81
C ASP A 98 -4.94 -4.83 24.66
N PRO A 99 -4.64 -6.14 24.63
CA PRO A 99 -5.10 -7.02 23.55
C PRO A 99 -6.63 -7.21 23.52
N GLU A 100 -7.36 -6.84 24.56
CA GLU A 100 -8.82 -6.98 24.59
C GLU A 100 -9.56 -5.75 24.02
N SER A 101 -9.01 -4.55 24.21
CA SER A 101 -9.66 -3.29 23.82
C SER A 101 -8.92 -2.48 22.77
N GLU A 102 -7.59 -2.64 22.62
CA GLU A 102 -6.75 -1.80 21.75
C GLU A 102 -6.18 -2.55 20.53
N VAL A 103 -6.59 -3.83 20.32
CA VAL A 103 -6.12 -4.66 19.19
C VAL A 103 -7.28 -5.41 18.54
N ILE A 104 -7.41 -5.32 17.23
CA ILE A 104 -8.37 -6.11 16.43
C ILE A 104 -7.70 -6.67 15.18
N ALA A 105 -7.98 -7.94 14.88
CA ALA A 105 -7.57 -8.56 13.62
C ALA A 105 -8.51 -8.18 12.48
N THR A 106 -7.97 -8.01 11.28
CA THR A 106 -8.72 -7.65 10.07
C THR A 106 -8.38 -8.58 8.91
N ILE A 107 -9.29 -8.72 7.95
CA ILE A 107 -9.09 -9.54 6.74
C ILE A 107 -8.17 -8.76 5.77
N GLY A 108 -6.94 -8.51 6.23
CA GLY A 108 -5.96 -7.57 5.71
C GLY A 108 -6.28 -6.12 6.06
N SER A 109 -5.26 -5.27 6.14
CA SER A 109 -5.41 -3.85 6.55
C SER A 109 -6.40 -3.08 5.66
N LYS A 110 -6.47 -3.41 4.35
CA LYS A 110 -7.37 -2.74 3.40
C LYS A 110 -8.85 -2.92 3.75
N GLU A 111 -9.26 -4.12 4.16
CA GLU A 111 -10.63 -4.40 4.62
C GLU A 111 -10.92 -3.66 5.92
N GLY A 112 -10.03 -3.81 6.92
CA GLY A 112 -10.20 -3.15 8.21
C GLY A 112 -10.29 -1.63 8.09
N PHE A 113 -9.44 -1.02 7.25
CA PHE A 113 -9.50 0.41 6.95
C PHE A 113 -10.85 0.81 6.32
N SER A 114 -11.35 0.02 5.37
CA SER A 114 -12.64 0.30 4.72
C SER A 114 -13.80 0.21 5.71
N HIS A 115 -13.80 -0.78 6.58
CA HIS A 115 -14.81 -0.93 7.61
C HIS A 115 -14.70 0.17 8.68
N LEU A 116 -13.48 0.57 9.05
CA LEU A 116 -13.30 1.71 9.96
C LEU A 116 -13.88 3.00 9.36
N CYS A 117 -13.66 3.25 8.07
CA CYS A 117 -14.27 4.39 7.40
C CYS A 117 -15.81 4.33 7.46
N LEU A 118 -16.41 3.16 7.24
CA LEU A 118 -17.86 2.98 7.37
C LEU A 118 -18.36 3.16 8.81
N ALA A 119 -17.54 2.81 9.82
CA ALA A 119 -17.89 2.96 11.22
C ALA A 119 -17.81 4.40 11.72
N LEU A 120 -16.88 5.20 11.18
CA LEU A 120 -16.57 6.55 11.67
C LEU A 120 -17.14 7.66 10.80
N LEU A 121 -17.41 7.40 9.51
CA LEU A 121 -17.76 8.41 8.53
C LEU A 121 -19.16 8.17 7.93
N GLY A 122 -19.84 9.26 7.65
CA GLY A 122 -21.13 9.28 6.98
C GLY A 122 -21.25 10.43 5.98
N PRO A 123 -22.44 10.58 5.36
CA PRO A 123 -22.71 11.68 4.43
C PRO A 123 -22.51 13.04 5.08
N GLY A 124 -21.68 13.89 4.43
CA GLY A 124 -21.35 15.23 4.93
C GLY A 124 -20.08 15.32 5.76
N ASP A 125 -19.57 14.21 6.31
CA ASP A 125 -18.26 14.21 6.95
C ASP A 125 -17.15 14.52 5.94
N THR A 126 -16.06 15.09 6.42
CA THR A 126 -14.89 15.42 5.60
C THR A 126 -13.64 14.75 6.17
N ILE A 127 -12.75 14.28 5.30
CA ILE A 127 -11.43 13.79 5.67
C ILE A 127 -10.33 14.54 4.91
N VAL A 128 -9.12 14.54 5.46
CA VAL A 128 -7.91 15.04 4.79
C VAL A 128 -6.93 13.90 4.54
N VAL A 129 -6.33 13.90 3.34
CA VAL A 129 -5.32 12.92 2.94
C VAL A 129 -4.27 13.56 2.04
N GLY A 130 -3.03 13.05 2.04
CA GLY A 130 -1.99 13.47 1.08
C GLY A 130 -2.33 13.09 -0.36
N ASP A 131 -1.76 13.80 -1.33
CA ASP A 131 -1.87 13.49 -2.77
C ASP A 131 -0.46 13.54 -3.41
N PRO A 132 0.04 12.44 -4.02
CA PRO A 132 -0.65 11.18 -4.31
C PRO A 132 -0.93 10.33 -3.06
N ALA A 133 -1.89 9.39 -3.16
CA ALA A 133 -2.26 8.47 -2.09
C ALA A 133 -2.56 7.06 -2.60
N PHE A 134 -2.44 6.08 -1.72
CA PHE A 134 -2.93 4.73 -2.04
C PHE A 134 -4.45 4.76 -2.22
N PRO A 135 -5.02 4.18 -3.31
CA PRO A 135 -6.41 4.40 -3.69
C PRO A 135 -7.45 4.15 -2.59
N ILE A 136 -7.20 3.21 -1.66
CA ILE A 136 -8.17 2.93 -0.60
C ILE A 136 -8.33 4.11 0.38
N HIS A 137 -7.28 4.93 0.57
CA HIS A 137 -7.33 6.10 1.44
C HIS A 137 -8.26 7.20 0.89
N ILE A 138 -8.50 7.19 -0.42
CA ILE A 138 -9.43 8.10 -1.11
C ILE A 138 -10.83 7.46 -1.21
N TYR A 139 -10.88 6.21 -1.67
CA TYR A 139 -12.16 5.61 -2.07
C TYR A 139 -12.94 4.98 -0.93
N ALA A 140 -12.32 4.50 0.14
CA ALA A 140 -13.08 4.00 1.29
C ALA A 140 -13.86 5.11 2.00
N PRO A 141 -13.29 6.29 2.31
CA PRO A 141 -14.07 7.43 2.81
C PRO A 141 -15.16 7.88 1.85
N ALA A 142 -14.87 7.95 0.54
CA ALA A 142 -15.86 8.32 -0.48
C ALA A 142 -17.03 7.33 -0.54
N MET A 143 -16.78 6.02 -0.42
CA MET A 143 -17.82 4.98 -0.33
C MET A 143 -18.64 5.08 0.97
N ALA A 144 -18.03 5.52 2.07
CA ALA A 144 -18.73 5.81 3.31
C ALA A 144 -19.63 7.08 3.21
N GLY A 145 -19.46 7.87 2.16
CA GLY A 145 -20.24 9.09 1.91
C GLY A 145 -19.53 10.38 2.28
N ALA A 146 -18.30 10.29 2.77
CA ALA A 146 -17.51 11.46 3.17
C ALA A 146 -16.92 12.20 1.96
N ASN A 147 -16.63 13.48 2.17
CA ASN A 147 -15.83 14.32 1.28
C ASN A 147 -14.34 14.05 1.52
N VAL A 148 -13.56 14.01 0.46
CA VAL A 148 -12.11 13.74 0.52
C VAL A 148 -11.36 14.98 0.06
N ILE A 149 -10.67 15.63 0.97
CA ILE A 149 -9.81 16.78 0.69
C ILE A 149 -8.38 16.28 0.55
N ARG A 150 -7.78 16.53 -0.62
CA ARG A 150 -6.43 16.11 -0.95
C ARG A 150 -5.46 17.28 -0.81
N VAL A 151 -4.36 17.09 -0.10
CA VAL A 151 -3.30 18.08 0.11
C VAL A 151 -2.00 17.59 -0.51
N PRO A 152 -1.26 18.40 -1.25
CA PRO A 152 0.04 17.97 -1.79
C PRO A 152 0.91 17.31 -0.72
N LEU A 153 1.33 16.06 -0.99
CA LEU A 153 2.03 15.21 -0.02
C LEU A 153 3.37 15.83 0.42
N GLY A 154 3.78 15.55 1.63
CA GLY A 154 5.05 15.89 2.24
C GLY A 154 5.33 15.03 3.47
N ASN A 155 6.47 15.22 4.08
CA ASN A 155 6.93 14.48 5.27
C ASN A 155 7.59 15.40 6.32
N ASP A 156 7.32 16.69 6.23
CA ASP A 156 7.96 17.75 6.99
C ASP A 156 6.93 18.69 7.65
N GLN A 157 7.42 19.71 8.34
CA GLN A 157 6.57 20.72 8.95
C GLN A 157 5.74 21.49 7.90
N ALA A 158 6.30 21.77 6.74
CA ALA A 158 5.59 22.50 5.69
C ALA A 158 4.34 21.73 5.20
N PHE A 159 4.38 20.39 5.21
CA PHE A 159 3.22 19.57 4.92
C PHE A 159 2.15 19.69 6.02
N LEU A 160 2.55 19.61 7.29
CA LEU A 160 1.61 19.78 8.41
C LEU A 160 1.00 21.18 8.42
N ASP A 161 1.77 22.22 8.10
CA ASP A 161 1.27 23.59 7.97
C ASP A 161 0.26 23.74 6.81
N ARG A 162 0.47 23.01 5.70
CA ARG A 162 -0.52 22.94 4.61
C ARG A 162 -1.81 22.27 5.06
N ILE A 163 -1.71 21.16 5.79
CA ILE A 163 -2.85 20.47 6.39
C ILE A 163 -3.61 21.41 7.32
N GLU A 164 -2.91 22.10 8.23
CA GLU A 164 -3.54 23.01 9.19
C GLU A 164 -4.28 24.16 8.49
N ARG A 165 -3.64 24.82 7.51
CA ARG A 165 -4.30 25.86 6.69
C ARG A 165 -5.52 25.33 5.93
N THR A 166 -5.46 24.09 5.45
CA THR A 166 -6.60 23.46 4.79
C THR A 166 -7.74 23.22 5.77
N ILE A 167 -7.43 22.74 6.97
CA ILE A 167 -8.41 22.52 8.05
C ILE A 167 -9.08 23.86 8.45
N ASP A 168 -8.31 24.92 8.58
CA ASP A 168 -8.81 26.26 8.95
C ASP A 168 -9.80 26.84 7.93
N GLY A 169 -9.70 26.42 6.67
CA GLY A 169 -10.61 26.83 5.59
C GLY A 169 -11.87 25.95 5.46
N LEU A 170 -12.05 24.90 6.29
CA LEU A 170 -13.16 23.96 6.16
C LEU A 170 -14.21 24.16 7.26
N TYR A 171 -15.47 24.15 6.85
CA TYR A 171 -16.62 24.14 7.75
C TYR A 171 -17.69 23.16 7.26
N PRO A 172 -18.10 22.18 8.05
CA PRO A 172 -17.52 21.80 9.36
C PRO A 172 -16.07 21.32 9.22
N PRO A 173 -15.28 21.31 10.33
CA PRO A 173 -13.90 20.82 10.30
C PRO A 173 -13.85 19.34 9.90
N PRO A 174 -12.74 18.88 9.32
CA PRO A 174 -12.60 17.47 8.95
C PRO A 174 -12.57 16.58 10.19
N LYS A 175 -13.11 15.39 10.06
CA LYS A 175 -13.25 14.42 11.13
C LYS A 175 -12.04 13.49 11.26
N LEU A 176 -11.33 13.28 10.15
CA LEU A 176 -10.26 12.30 10.05
C LEU A 176 -9.10 12.81 9.19
N LEU A 177 -7.87 12.61 9.66
CA LEU A 177 -6.62 12.73 8.90
C LEU A 177 -6.05 11.33 8.64
N ILE A 178 -5.78 11.04 7.37
CA ILE A 178 -5.19 9.76 6.94
C ILE A 178 -3.73 9.99 6.57
N LEU A 179 -2.81 9.28 7.23
CA LEU A 179 -1.38 9.33 7.00
C LEU A 179 -0.85 7.93 6.72
N ASN A 180 0.07 7.81 5.75
CA ASN A 180 0.67 6.53 5.38
C ASN A 180 2.19 6.72 5.25
N TYR A 181 2.95 6.18 6.17
CA TYR A 181 4.41 6.21 6.15
C TYR A 181 4.97 4.92 6.75
N PRO A 182 5.92 4.24 6.05
CA PRO A 182 6.46 4.53 4.71
C PRO A 182 5.38 4.53 3.63
N HIS A 183 5.46 5.50 2.74
CA HIS A 183 4.35 5.88 1.88
C HIS A 183 4.20 4.99 0.63
N ASN A 184 2.98 4.63 0.28
CA ASN A 184 2.61 4.07 -1.02
C ASN A 184 1.79 5.13 -1.79
N PRO A 185 2.25 5.66 -2.93
CA PRO A 185 3.24 5.08 -3.85
C PRO A 185 4.68 5.61 -3.74
N THR A 186 4.95 6.70 -3.03
CA THR A 186 6.19 7.48 -3.19
C THR A 186 7.41 6.93 -2.45
N ALA A 187 7.22 5.93 -1.58
CA ALA A 187 8.23 5.42 -0.67
C ALA A 187 8.81 6.48 0.33
N MET A 188 8.14 7.62 0.45
CA MET A 188 8.51 8.69 1.36
C MET A 188 8.48 8.19 2.81
N THR A 189 9.46 8.63 3.61
CA THR A 189 9.64 8.26 5.02
C THR A 189 9.57 9.49 5.91
N ILE A 190 9.37 9.30 7.21
CA ILE A 190 9.32 10.36 8.22
C ILE A 190 10.27 10.04 9.38
N THR A 191 10.54 11.05 10.18
CA THR A 191 11.20 10.94 11.50
C THR A 191 10.15 10.87 12.62
N ALA A 192 10.52 10.43 13.81
CA ALA A 192 9.59 10.26 14.92
C ALA A 192 8.87 11.56 15.32
N ASP A 193 9.59 12.69 15.29
CA ASP A 193 9.07 14.03 15.62
C ASP A 193 7.92 14.50 14.71
N PHE A 194 7.79 13.91 13.51
CA PHE A 194 6.64 14.15 12.65
C PHE A 194 5.33 13.72 13.34
N TRP A 195 5.32 12.56 14.02
CA TRP A 195 4.15 12.08 14.72
C TRP A 195 3.77 12.99 15.90
N ASP A 196 4.74 13.46 16.67
CA ASP A 196 4.48 14.38 17.80
C ASP A 196 3.75 15.64 17.32
N ARG A 197 4.21 16.21 16.21
CA ARG A 197 3.59 17.41 15.60
C ARG A 197 2.20 17.12 15.02
N ALA A 198 2.04 16.00 14.32
CA ALA A 198 0.74 15.60 13.75
C ALA A 198 -0.30 15.35 14.85
N ILE A 199 0.09 14.67 15.94
CA ILE A 199 -0.76 14.41 17.09
C ILE A 199 -1.15 15.73 17.77
N ALA A 200 -0.20 16.63 18.00
CA ALA A 200 -0.47 17.95 18.60
C ALA A 200 -1.46 18.77 17.77
N LEU A 201 -1.31 18.77 16.44
CA LEU A 201 -2.27 19.40 15.51
C LEU A 201 -3.66 18.80 15.66
N CYS A 202 -3.76 17.48 15.58
CA CYS A 202 -5.05 16.78 15.58
C CYS A 202 -5.77 16.89 16.93
N ARG A 203 -5.04 16.86 18.05
CA ARG A 203 -5.62 17.11 19.39
C ARG A 203 -6.21 18.53 19.49
N ARG A 204 -5.49 19.55 19.03
CA ARG A 204 -5.98 20.94 19.06
C ARG A 204 -7.25 21.14 18.22
N ARG A 205 -7.41 20.37 17.15
CA ARG A 205 -8.51 20.49 16.18
C ARG A 205 -9.62 19.44 16.37
N ASN A 206 -9.48 18.54 17.35
CA ASN A 206 -10.38 17.41 17.59
C ASN A 206 -10.57 16.53 16.34
N ILE A 207 -9.48 16.16 15.69
CA ILE A 207 -9.44 15.36 14.47
C ILE A 207 -8.81 14.01 14.80
N MET A 208 -9.42 12.92 14.34
CA MET A 208 -8.87 11.57 14.48
C MET A 208 -7.73 11.35 13.47
N ILE A 209 -6.77 10.48 13.83
CA ILE A 209 -5.70 10.03 12.94
C ILE A 209 -5.90 8.56 12.61
N VAL A 210 -5.76 8.22 11.32
CA VAL A 210 -5.51 6.83 10.90
C VAL A 210 -4.15 6.75 10.24
N SER A 211 -3.24 5.97 10.85
CA SER A 211 -1.93 5.63 10.32
C SER A 211 -2.02 4.31 9.53
N ASP A 212 -1.64 4.31 8.24
CA ASP A 212 -1.40 3.07 7.50
C ASP A 212 0.10 2.75 7.51
N PHE A 213 0.47 1.76 8.29
CA PHE A 213 1.84 1.34 8.57
C PHE A 213 2.23 0.02 7.90
N ALA A 214 1.60 -0.28 6.75
CA ALA A 214 1.77 -1.55 6.06
C ALA A 214 3.22 -1.87 5.66
N TYR A 215 4.10 -0.86 5.56
CA TYR A 215 5.51 -1.00 5.15
C TYR A 215 6.50 -0.71 6.29
N GLY A 216 6.05 -0.61 7.53
CA GLY A 216 6.88 -0.25 8.69
C GLY A 216 8.07 -1.17 8.94
N GLU A 217 7.98 -2.43 8.50
CA GLU A 217 9.06 -3.43 8.65
C GLU A 217 9.90 -3.64 7.38
N VAL A 218 9.62 -2.90 6.29
CA VAL A 218 10.39 -2.97 5.04
C VAL A 218 11.25 -1.72 4.93
N CYS A 219 12.39 -1.71 5.64
CA CYS A 219 13.28 -0.57 5.80
C CYS A 219 14.69 -0.89 5.34
N PHE A 220 15.42 0.14 4.88
CA PHE A 220 16.73 0.01 4.22
C PHE A 220 17.75 0.96 4.84
N ASP A 221 19.04 0.69 4.61
CA ASP A 221 20.16 1.57 4.94
C ASP A 221 20.18 2.04 6.43
N GLY A 222 19.70 1.18 7.35
CA GLY A 222 19.66 1.49 8.79
C GLY A 222 18.46 2.36 9.24
N TYR A 223 17.61 2.80 8.31
CA TYR A 223 16.37 3.49 8.67
C TYR A 223 15.42 2.53 9.39
N GLN A 224 14.76 3.04 10.43
CA GLN A 224 13.68 2.37 11.15
C GLN A 224 12.44 3.27 11.10
N ALA A 225 11.36 2.75 10.54
CA ALA A 225 10.12 3.51 10.47
C ALA A 225 9.50 3.69 11.86
N PRO A 226 9.21 4.92 12.29
CA PRO A 226 8.58 5.16 13.58
C PRO A 226 7.10 4.77 13.53
N SER A 227 6.66 3.90 14.45
CA SER A 227 5.23 3.64 14.65
C SER A 227 4.54 4.90 15.18
N PHE A 228 3.36 5.21 14.64
CA PHE A 228 2.49 6.27 15.17
C PHE A 228 2.19 6.06 16.66
N LEU A 229 1.94 4.80 17.05
CA LEU A 229 1.57 4.46 18.42
C LEU A 229 2.72 4.62 19.43
N ALA A 230 3.97 4.76 18.96
CA ALA A 230 5.11 5.04 19.84
C ALA A 230 5.19 6.51 20.27
N ALA A 231 4.50 7.42 19.61
CA ALA A 231 4.46 8.83 19.98
C ALA A 231 3.48 9.08 21.13
N GLU A 232 3.81 10.04 22.01
CA GLU A 232 2.98 10.38 23.17
C GLU A 232 1.59 10.89 22.73
N GLY A 233 0.54 10.36 23.36
CA GLY A 233 -0.85 10.74 23.08
C GLY A 233 -1.44 10.13 21.81
N ALA A 234 -0.71 9.29 21.07
CA ALA A 234 -1.19 8.66 19.84
C ALA A 234 -2.49 7.88 20.06
N LYS A 235 -2.58 7.08 21.12
CA LYS A 235 -3.78 6.28 21.46
C LYS A 235 -5.00 7.13 21.85
N GLU A 236 -4.80 8.40 22.15
CA GLU A 236 -5.91 9.32 22.43
C GLU A 236 -6.61 9.75 21.14
N VAL A 237 -5.86 9.90 20.05
CA VAL A 237 -6.35 10.53 18.82
C VAL A 237 -6.50 9.57 17.66
N GLY A 238 -5.97 8.33 17.73
CA GLY A 238 -5.99 7.53 16.52
C GLY A 238 -5.64 6.06 16.65
N VAL A 239 -5.58 5.42 15.48
CA VAL A 239 -5.24 4.01 15.30
C VAL A 239 -4.19 3.84 14.20
N GLU A 240 -3.48 2.71 14.26
CA GLU A 240 -2.51 2.28 13.28
C GLU A 240 -2.90 0.95 12.66
N PHE A 241 -2.86 0.87 11.33
CA PHE A 241 -3.06 -0.37 10.58
C PHE A 241 -1.72 -0.98 10.19
N THR A 242 -1.56 -2.27 10.46
CA THR A 242 -0.41 -3.07 10.03
C THR A 242 -0.87 -4.39 9.40
N THR A 243 0.04 -5.16 8.79
CA THR A 243 -0.32 -6.35 8.03
C THR A 243 0.84 -7.34 7.90
N MET A 244 0.51 -8.63 7.85
CA MET A 244 1.47 -9.70 7.53
C MET A 244 1.82 -9.74 6.03
N SER A 245 1.09 -9.00 5.20
CA SER A 245 1.19 -9.08 3.73
C SER A 245 2.56 -8.74 3.17
N LYS A 246 3.29 -7.81 3.81
CA LYS A 246 4.55 -7.26 3.27
C LYS A 246 5.78 -7.78 4.00
N SER A 247 5.72 -7.79 5.32
CA SER A 247 6.84 -8.23 6.17
C SER A 247 7.04 -9.74 6.18
N TYR A 248 5.97 -10.53 5.99
CA TYR A 248 6.01 -12.00 6.01
C TYR A 248 5.62 -12.66 4.69
N ASN A 249 5.51 -11.90 3.58
CA ASN A 249 5.08 -12.40 2.27
C ASN A 249 3.71 -13.11 2.28
N MET A 250 2.82 -12.73 3.20
CA MET A 250 1.51 -13.33 3.40
C MET A 250 0.37 -12.53 2.76
N ALA A 251 0.61 -11.89 1.61
CA ALA A 251 -0.37 -11.01 0.98
C ALA A 251 -1.69 -11.71 0.64
N GLY A 252 -1.64 -12.94 0.13
CA GLY A 252 -2.81 -13.76 -0.19
C GLY A 252 -3.57 -14.29 1.03
N TRP A 253 -2.94 -14.32 2.20
CA TRP A 253 -3.52 -14.85 3.43
C TRP A 253 -4.52 -13.90 4.08
N ARG A 254 -4.49 -12.62 3.69
CA ARG A 254 -5.41 -11.59 4.18
C ARG A 254 -5.40 -11.43 5.71
N CYS A 255 -4.24 -11.38 6.33
CA CYS A 255 -4.07 -11.12 7.76
C CYS A 255 -3.52 -9.71 8.01
N GLY A 256 -4.25 -8.89 8.74
CA GLY A 256 -3.87 -7.55 9.16
C GLY A 256 -4.44 -7.21 10.53
N PHE A 257 -4.06 -6.06 11.03
CA PHE A 257 -4.41 -5.59 12.36
C PHE A 257 -4.72 -4.11 12.36
N CYS A 258 -5.61 -3.70 13.29
CA CYS A 258 -5.79 -2.31 13.68
C CYS A 258 -5.53 -2.22 15.17
N CYS A 259 -4.67 -1.28 15.58
CA CYS A 259 -4.25 -1.10 16.96
C CYS A 259 -4.38 0.37 17.38
N GLY A 260 -4.65 0.66 18.64
CA GLY A 260 -4.66 2.01 19.19
C GLY A 260 -5.90 2.39 19.99
N ASN A 261 -6.53 3.51 19.67
CA ASN A 261 -7.66 4.06 20.41
C ASN A 261 -8.80 3.05 20.61
N ALA A 262 -9.15 2.76 21.85
CA ALA A 262 -10.11 1.71 22.20
C ALA A 262 -11.53 1.96 21.67
N GLU A 263 -11.97 3.23 21.59
CA GLU A 263 -13.30 3.55 21.05
C GLU A 263 -13.35 3.38 19.52
N MET A 264 -12.26 3.71 18.80
CA MET A 264 -12.16 3.44 17.36
C MET A 264 -12.09 1.93 17.08
N ILE A 265 -11.36 1.17 17.91
CA ILE A 265 -11.31 -0.31 17.83
C ILE A 265 -12.69 -0.90 18.08
N LYS A 266 -13.42 -0.40 19.09
CA LYS A 266 -14.80 -0.83 19.40
C LYS A 266 -15.77 -0.53 18.25
N ALA A 267 -15.65 0.64 17.62
CA ALA A 267 -16.46 1.00 16.46
C ALA A 267 -16.18 0.05 15.28
N LEU A 268 -14.91 -0.26 15.00
CA LEU A 268 -14.51 -1.23 13.99
C LEU A 268 -15.02 -2.64 14.33
N ALA A 269 -14.88 -3.07 15.58
CA ALA A 269 -15.39 -4.37 16.05
C ALA A 269 -16.90 -4.49 15.85
N THR A 270 -17.63 -3.43 16.17
CA THR A 270 -19.10 -3.38 15.99
C THR A 270 -19.49 -3.61 14.54
N ILE A 271 -18.92 -2.84 13.59
CA ILE A 271 -19.30 -2.99 12.18
C ILE A 271 -18.87 -4.36 11.64
N LYS A 272 -17.68 -4.85 11.99
CA LYS A 272 -17.22 -6.18 11.60
C LYS A 272 -18.15 -7.30 12.12
N GLY A 273 -18.70 -7.16 13.32
CA GLY A 273 -19.68 -8.11 13.86
C GLY A 273 -20.94 -8.26 13.02
N TYR A 274 -21.30 -7.23 12.22
CA TYR A 274 -22.43 -7.29 11.29
C TYR A 274 -22.03 -7.71 9.86
N TYR A 275 -20.77 -7.55 9.48
CA TYR A 275 -20.29 -7.83 8.11
C TYR A 275 -19.60 -9.18 7.96
N ASP A 276 -18.88 -9.63 8.99
CA ASP A 276 -18.10 -10.86 8.91
C ASP A 276 -17.98 -11.53 10.29
N TYR A 277 -17.59 -12.81 10.28
CA TYR A 277 -17.26 -13.59 11.50
C TYR A 277 -15.74 -13.73 11.68
N GLY A 278 -14.95 -12.78 11.13
CA GLY A 278 -13.50 -12.81 11.21
C GLY A 278 -12.86 -13.74 10.20
N MET A 279 -11.53 -13.84 10.31
CA MET A 279 -10.73 -14.61 9.38
C MET A 279 -10.63 -16.09 9.84
N PHE A 280 -10.39 -16.99 8.88
CA PHE A 280 -10.20 -18.43 9.11
C PHE A 280 -9.13 -18.68 10.19
N ALA A 281 -9.50 -19.46 11.25
CA ALA A 281 -8.66 -19.64 12.43
C ALA A 281 -7.24 -20.16 12.14
N PRO A 282 -7.00 -21.11 11.21
CA PRO A 282 -5.67 -21.56 10.84
C PRO A 282 -4.73 -20.45 10.36
N ILE A 283 -5.26 -19.46 9.63
CA ILE A 283 -4.45 -18.29 9.21
C ILE A 283 -3.99 -17.50 10.44
N GLN A 284 -4.87 -17.30 11.39
CA GLN A 284 -4.57 -16.58 12.61
C GLN A 284 -3.52 -17.32 13.46
N ILE A 285 -3.65 -18.64 13.60
CA ILE A 285 -2.71 -19.50 14.32
C ILE A 285 -1.32 -19.47 13.66
N ALA A 286 -1.26 -19.59 12.34
CA ALA A 286 0.01 -19.52 11.60
C ALA A 286 0.65 -18.12 11.68
N SER A 287 -0.16 -17.05 11.73
CA SER A 287 0.34 -15.68 11.91
C SER A 287 0.96 -15.46 13.29
N VAL A 288 0.45 -16.13 14.34
CA VAL A 288 1.09 -16.13 15.68
C VAL A 288 2.50 -16.73 15.58
N ILE A 289 2.65 -17.89 14.91
CA ILE A 289 3.96 -18.54 14.74
C ILE A 289 4.90 -17.65 13.93
N ALA A 290 4.41 -17.03 12.85
CA ALA A 290 5.22 -16.10 12.06
C ALA A 290 5.80 -14.97 12.91
N MET A 291 5.00 -14.31 13.74
CA MET A 291 5.47 -13.20 14.58
C MET A 291 6.35 -13.64 15.76
N ARG A 292 6.10 -14.83 16.31
CA ARG A 292 6.80 -15.33 17.51
C ARG A 292 8.13 -15.99 17.18
N GLU A 293 8.17 -16.81 16.13
CA GLU A 293 9.29 -17.70 15.83
C GLU A 293 10.13 -17.21 14.63
N HIS A 294 9.63 -16.23 13.86
CA HIS A 294 10.30 -15.70 12.68
C HIS A 294 10.49 -14.19 12.75
N SER A 295 10.92 -13.69 13.91
CA SER A 295 11.22 -12.25 14.07
C SER A 295 12.32 -11.74 13.16
N GLU A 296 13.21 -12.63 12.70
CA GLU A 296 14.32 -12.29 11.78
C GLU A 296 13.90 -12.25 10.30
N PHE A 297 12.74 -12.79 9.96
CA PHE A 297 12.29 -12.84 8.57
C PHE A 297 12.04 -11.45 7.96
N PRO A 298 11.35 -10.49 8.62
CA PRO A 298 11.19 -9.14 8.07
C PRO A 298 12.52 -8.41 7.81
N PRO A 299 13.55 -8.42 8.70
CA PRO A 299 14.88 -7.91 8.38
C PRO A 299 15.54 -8.58 7.18
N GLU A 300 15.38 -9.90 7.00
CA GLU A 300 15.90 -10.62 5.83
C GLU A 300 15.23 -10.17 4.54
N GLN A 301 13.91 -10.05 4.55
CA GLN A 301 13.15 -9.52 3.41
C GLN A 301 13.54 -8.08 3.10
N SER A 302 13.79 -7.25 4.11
CA SER A 302 14.27 -5.88 3.93
C SER A 302 15.63 -5.83 3.21
N ARG A 303 16.58 -6.72 3.55
CA ARG A 303 17.87 -6.83 2.82
C ARG A 303 17.66 -7.22 1.36
N LEU A 304 16.74 -8.14 1.08
CA LEU A 304 16.40 -8.54 -0.30
C LEU A 304 15.81 -7.36 -1.09
N TYR A 305 14.84 -6.66 -0.52
CA TYR A 305 14.24 -5.48 -1.16
C TYR A 305 15.25 -4.33 -1.33
N GLN A 306 16.14 -4.12 -0.38
CA GLN A 306 17.25 -3.15 -0.50
C GLN A 306 18.13 -3.47 -1.70
N HIS A 307 18.49 -4.74 -1.89
CA HIS A 307 19.27 -5.18 -3.05
C HIS A 307 18.53 -4.92 -4.36
N ARG A 308 17.26 -5.32 -4.46
CA ARG A 308 16.37 -5.07 -5.61
C ARG A 308 16.21 -3.58 -5.92
N ARG A 309 16.03 -2.74 -4.90
CA ARG A 309 16.03 -1.29 -5.02
C ARG A 309 17.31 -0.79 -5.70
N ASN A 310 18.46 -1.26 -5.23
CA ASN A 310 19.75 -0.83 -5.80
C ASN A 310 19.90 -1.26 -7.28
N VAL A 311 19.33 -2.41 -7.67
CA VAL A 311 19.30 -2.84 -9.08
C VAL A 311 18.44 -1.89 -9.91
N VAL A 312 17.23 -1.57 -9.45
CA VAL A 312 16.30 -0.67 -10.16
C VAL A 312 16.89 0.74 -10.24
N CYS A 313 17.40 1.30 -9.14
CA CYS A 313 18.00 2.64 -9.10
C CYS A 313 19.12 2.79 -10.12
N ARG A 314 20.06 1.82 -10.18
CA ARG A 314 21.12 1.83 -11.22
C ARG A 314 20.58 1.77 -12.65
N GLY A 315 19.43 1.11 -12.85
CA GLY A 315 18.73 1.09 -14.13
C GLY A 315 18.16 2.45 -14.48
N LEU A 316 17.51 3.11 -13.52
CA LEU A 316 16.93 4.44 -13.68
C LEU A 316 17.97 5.52 -13.97
N ASP A 317 19.15 5.45 -13.30
CA ASP A 317 20.29 6.33 -13.58
C ASP A 317 20.72 6.26 -15.07
N LYS A 318 20.73 5.04 -15.65
CA LYS A 318 21.07 4.84 -17.07
C LYS A 318 20.00 5.35 -18.01
N ILE A 319 18.72 5.23 -17.63
CA ILE A 319 17.58 5.72 -18.40
C ILE A 319 17.48 7.25 -18.33
N GLY A 320 18.08 7.88 -17.31
CA GLY A 320 18.04 9.32 -17.07
C GLY A 320 16.75 9.78 -16.36
N TRP A 321 16.16 8.91 -15.53
CA TRP A 321 15.03 9.28 -14.69
C TRP A 321 15.47 9.69 -13.29
N THR A 322 14.78 10.67 -12.70
CA THR A 322 15.07 11.14 -11.34
C THR A 322 14.16 10.46 -10.32
N TYR A 323 14.69 10.23 -9.13
CA TYR A 323 13.98 9.60 -8.01
C TYR A 323 14.66 9.97 -6.70
N ASP A 324 13.88 10.00 -5.63
CA ASP A 324 14.43 9.96 -4.28
C ASP A 324 14.74 8.51 -3.92
N LYS A 325 16.00 8.22 -3.50
CA LYS A 325 16.38 6.85 -3.16
C LYS A 325 15.57 6.37 -1.96
N PRO A 326 14.71 5.33 -2.11
CA PRO A 326 13.87 4.86 -1.01
C PRO A 326 14.67 4.35 0.19
N LEU A 327 14.29 4.77 1.39
CA LEU A 327 14.78 4.23 2.65
C LEU A 327 13.86 3.15 3.22
N ALA A 328 12.67 2.97 2.64
CA ALA A 328 11.71 1.96 3.05
C ALA A 328 10.71 1.65 1.92
N SER A 329 9.75 0.76 2.18
CA SER A 329 8.73 0.31 1.25
C SER A 329 9.29 -0.66 0.18
N MET A 330 8.43 -1.20 -0.64
CA MET A 330 8.78 -2.11 -1.75
C MET A 330 8.63 -1.43 -3.11
N PHE A 331 8.79 -0.10 -3.17
CA PHE A 331 8.60 0.71 -4.37
C PHE A 331 9.75 1.68 -4.61
N VAL A 332 9.94 2.02 -5.89
CA VAL A 332 10.66 3.23 -6.31
C VAL A 332 9.65 4.13 -7.01
N TRP A 333 9.61 5.40 -6.61
CA TRP A 333 8.83 6.45 -7.24
C TRP A 333 9.73 7.27 -8.14
N ALA A 334 9.59 7.11 -9.44
CA ALA A 334 10.49 7.71 -10.41
C ALA A 334 9.77 8.75 -11.27
N LYS A 335 10.37 9.91 -11.41
CA LYS A 335 9.91 10.96 -12.33
C LYS A 335 10.40 10.62 -13.73
N ILE A 336 9.46 10.56 -14.67
CA ILE A 336 9.73 10.28 -16.07
C ILE A 336 10.42 11.52 -16.69
N ASN A 337 11.47 11.32 -17.47
CA ASN A 337 12.01 12.40 -18.29
C ASN A 337 10.92 12.89 -19.26
N PRO A 338 10.59 14.20 -19.31
CA PRO A 338 9.55 14.74 -20.18
C PRO A 338 9.70 14.35 -21.66
N GLU A 339 10.93 14.22 -22.17
CA GLU A 339 11.19 13.76 -23.53
C GLU A 339 10.70 12.34 -23.80
N HIS A 340 10.72 11.50 -22.77
CA HIS A 340 10.22 10.13 -22.87
C HIS A 340 8.69 10.04 -22.88
N LEU A 341 7.98 11.03 -22.32
CA LEU A 341 6.52 11.10 -22.37
C LEU A 341 5.99 11.37 -23.80
N LYS A 342 6.74 12.10 -24.62
CA LYS A 342 6.32 12.45 -26.00
C LYS A 342 4.94 13.13 -26.06
N GLY A 343 4.59 13.92 -25.04
CA GLY A 343 3.28 14.57 -24.93
C GLY A 343 2.13 13.68 -24.45
N GLN A 344 2.39 12.43 -24.11
CA GLN A 344 1.41 11.51 -23.51
C GLN A 344 1.24 11.78 -22.00
N ASP A 345 0.07 11.45 -21.47
CA ASP A 345 -0.10 11.31 -20.02
C ASP A 345 0.60 10.03 -19.50
N THR A 346 0.72 9.93 -18.17
CA THR A 346 1.43 8.80 -17.54
C THR A 346 0.76 7.46 -17.79
N ILE A 347 -0.56 7.43 -18.02
CA ILE A 347 -1.31 6.19 -18.28
C ILE A 347 -0.95 5.64 -19.66
N ASP A 348 -1.04 6.48 -20.68
CA ASP A 348 -0.72 6.10 -22.06
C ASP A 348 0.78 5.78 -22.20
N PHE A 349 1.64 6.50 -21.47
CA PHE A 349 3.06 6.15 -21.37
C PHE A 349 3.25 4.72 -20.82
N CYS A 350 2.60 4.34 -19.71
CA CYS A 350 2.73 2.99 -19.15
C CYS A 350 2.19 1.90 -20.09
N LEU A 351 1.12 2.18 -20.83
CA LEU A 351 0.60 1.28 -21.85
C LEU A 351 1.62 1.10 -22.99
N ARG A 352 2.23 2.19 -23.45
CA ARG A 352 3.31 2.15 -24.46
C ARG A 352 4.53 1.37 -23.99
N MET A 353 4.95 1.51 -22.72
CA MET A 353 6.06 0.71 -22.18
C MET A 353 5.73 -0.78 -22.13
N MET A 354 4.48 -1.13 -21.93
CA MET A 354 4.04 -2.53 -22.00
C MET A 354 4.08 -3.06 -23.45
N ASP A 355 3.83 -2.21 -24.45
CA ASP A 355 3.95 -2.58 -25.85
C ASP A 355 5.41 -2.66 -26.33
N GLU A 356 6.21 -1.62 -26.08
CA GLU A 356 7.54 -1.47 -26.64
C GLU A 356 8.64 -2.19 -25.85
N ALA A 357 8.48 -2.27 -24.51
CA ALA A 357 9.48 -2.83 -23.61
C ALA A 357 9.07 -4.16 -22.95
N ALA A 358 7.80 -4.59 -23.09
CA ALA A 358 7.22 -5.70 -22.36
C ALA A 358 7.35 -5.54 -20.83
N VAL A 359 7.25 -4.31 -20.31
CA VAL A 359 7.34 -3.96 -18.89
C VAL A 359 6.07 -3.24 -18.47
N ALA A 360 5.37 -3.78 -17.47
CA ALA A 360 4.24 -3.12 -16.84
C ALA A 360 4.71 -2.27 -15.65
N LEU A 361 4.35 -0.98 -15.67
CA LEU A 361 4.60 0.00 -14.59
C LEU A 361 3.25 0.48 -14.05
N ALA A 362 3.24 0.99 -12.80
CA ALA A 362 2.05 1.65 -12.28
C ALA A 362 2.13 3.16 -12.58
N PRO A 363 1.17 3.72 -13.35
CA PRO A 363 1.17 5.15 -13.65
C PRO A 363 0.91 5.96 -12.38
N GLY A 364 1.66 7.03 -12.18
CA GLY A 364 1.52 7.86 -11.01
C GLY A 364 0.17 8.53 -10.90
N LYS A 365 -0.44 8.89 -12.03
CA LYS A 365 -1.82 9.43 -12.12
C LYS A 365 -2.87 8.54 -11.43
N ALA A 366 -2.64 7.22 -11.35
CA ALA A 366 -3.54 6.29 -10.65
C ALA A 366 -3.60 6.50 -9.15
N PHE A 367 -2.68 7.29 -8.59
CA PHE A 367 -2.58 7.58 -7.15
C PHE A 367 -3.02 9.00 -6.81
N GLY A 368 -3.29 9.84 -7.81
CA GLY A 368 -3.73 11.23 -7.63
C GLY A 368 -3.12 12.16 -8.68
N ASP A 369 -3.59 13.42 -8.66
CA ASP A 369 -3.20 14.40 -9.68
C ASP A 369 -1.72 14.78 -9.58
N HIS A 370 -1.16 14.85 -8.36
CA HIS A 370 0.28 15.10 -8.13
C HIS A 370 1.17 13.91 -8.49
N GLY A 371 0.57 12.79 -8.92
CA GLY A 371 1.30 11.65 -9.49
C GLY A 371 1.55 11.75 -10.99
N GLU A 372 0.99 12.75 -11.69
CA GLU A 372 1.25 12.93 -13.12
C GLU A 372 2.74 13.21 -13.39
N GLY A 373 3.29 12.57 -14.44
CA GLY A 373 4.72 12.61 -14.74
C GLY A 373 5.59 11.61 -13.96
N TYR A 374 4.99 10.78 -13.11
CA TYR A 374 5.70 9.78 -12.31
C TYR A 374 5.21 8.36 -12.60
N VAL A 375 6.05 7.39 -12.30
CA VAL A 375 5.69 5.97 -12.22
C VAL A 375 6.10 5.37 -10.89
N ARG A 376 5.29 4.41 -10.39
CA ARG A 376 5.69 3.55 -9.28
C ARG A 376 6.22 2.23 -9.84
N ILE A 377 7.40 1.83 -9.40
CA ILE A 377 8.09 0.59 -9.77
C ILE A 377 8.13 -0.32 -8.55
N ALA A 378 7.51 -1.50 -8.63
CA ALA A 378 7.51 -2.48 -7.55
C ALA A 378 8.76 -3.37 -7.61
N LEU A 379 9.36 -3.62 -6.44
CA LEU A 379 10.59 -4.40 -6.26
C LEU A 379 10.29 -5.90 -6.05
N VAL A 380 9.29 -6.43 -6.72
CA VAL A 380 8.72 -7.76 -6.46
C VAL A 380 9.33 -8.87 -7.32
N GLU A 381 10.04 -8.53 -8.38
CA GLU A 381 10.69 -9.48 -9.26
C GLU A 381 12.11 -9.83 -8.77
N ASN A 382 12.64 -10.99 -9.21
CA ASN A 382 14.02 -11.34 -8.93
C ASN A 382 15.02 -10.43 -9.69
N ASP A 383 16.27 -10.47 -9.29
CA ASP A 383 17.35 -9.62 -9.81
C ASP A 383 17.51 -9.69 -11.33
N GLN A 384 17.42 -10.89 -11.90
CA GLN A 384 17.56 -11.09 -13.34
C GLN A 384 16.42 -10.41 -14.09
N ARG A 385 15.20 -10.58 -13.63
CA ARG A 385 14.00 -9.95 -14.22
C ARG A 385 14.02 -8.43 -14.07
N LEU A 386 14.46 -7.92 -12.90
CA LEU A 386 14.62 -6.47 -12.70
C LEU A 386 15.66 -5.88 -13.65
N ARG A 387 16.82 -6.51 -13.81
CA ARG A 387 17.85 -6.06 -14.78
C ARG A 387 17.33 -6.13 -16.21
N GLN A 388 16.61 -7.17 -16.57
CA GLN A 388 15.98 -7.31 -17.87
C GLN A 388 14.95 -6.19 -18.12
N ALA A 389 14.08 -5.91 -17.14
CA ALA A 389 13.10 -4.83 -17.24
C ALA A 389 13.77 -3.47 -17.46
N MET A 390 14.80 -3.13 -16.67
CA MET A 390 15.54 -1.88 -16.82
C MET A 390 16.25 -1.80 -18.18
N ALA A 391 16.82 -2.89 -18.67
CA ALA A 391 17.45 -2.94 -19.99
C ALA A 391 16.45 -2.81 -21.13
N ASN A 392 15.25 -3.38 -20.98
CA ASN A 392 14.18 -3.26 -21.96
C ASN A 392 13.66 -1.80 -22.04
N LEU A 393 13.45 -1.18 -20.88
CA LEU A 393 13.04 0.23 -20.80
C LEU A 393 14.12 1.14 -21.41
N ASP A 394 15.42 0.95 -21.08
CA ASP A 394 16.51 1.73 -21.67
C ASP A 394 16.53 1.61 -23.20
N ARG A 395 16.34 0.40 -23.72
CA ARG A 395 16.33 0.17 -25.17
C ARG A 395 15.15 0.84 -25.87
N ALA A 396 13.96 0.83 -25.26
CA ALA A 396 12.75 1.43 -25.81
C ALA A 396 12.80 2.96 -25.75
N LEU A 397 13.37 3.51 -24.69
CA LEU A 397 13.40 4.96 -24.43
C LEU A 397 14.63 5.65 -25.05
N ASN A 398 15.78 4.98 -25.07
CA ASN A 398 17.06 5.48 -25.59
C ASN A 398 17.56 4.60 -26.76
N PRO A 399 16.89 4.57 -27.92
CA PRO A 399 17.31 3.73 -29.03
C PRO A 399 18.70 4.14 -29.51
N ARG A 400 19.66 3.25 -29.37
CA ARG A 400 21.03 3.49 -29.84
C ARG A 400 21.02 3.49 -31.37
N GLN A 401 21.62 4.52 -31.99
CA GLN A 401 21.86 4.49 -33.40
C GLN A 401 22.68 3.23 -33.76
N PRO A 402 22.31 2.50 -34.84
CA PRO A 402 23.08 1.35 -35.27
C PRO A 402 24.54 1.78 -35.54
N ARG A 403 25.51 1.15 -34.87
CA ARG A 403 26.93 1.37 -35.17
C ARG A 403 27.12 1.09 -36.67
N PRO A 404 27.74 2.00 -37.44
CA PRO A 404 28.02 1.73 -38.82
C PRO A 404 28.82 0.42 -38.92
N ARG A 405 28.34 -0.52 -39.74
CA ARG A 405 29.09 -1.76 -40.02
C ARG A 405 30.47 -1.34 -40.53
N ARG A 406 31.53 -1.71 -39.80
CA ARG A 406 32.90 -1.61 -40.33
C ARG A 406 32.89 -2.31 -41.67
N ALA A 407 33.11 -1.53 -42.74
CA ALA A 407 33.34 -2.07 -44.04
C ALA A 407 34.50 -3.08 -43.92
N LYS A 408 34.27 -4.33 -44.33
CA LYS A 408 35.38 -5.30 -44.48
C LYS A 408 36.34 -4.68 -45.51
N ALA A 409 37.55 -4.37 -45.06
CA ALA A 409 38.62 -4.00 -45.98
C ALA A 409 38.74 -5.13 -47.00
N ALA A 410 38.50 -4.83 -48.25
CA ALA A 410 38.80 -5.72 -49.38
C ALA A 410 40.34 -5.87 -49.40
N THR A 411 40.80 -7.04 -49.00
CA THR A 411 42.19 -7.46 -49.27
C THR A 411 42.33 -7.70 -50.77
N ALA A 412 43.05 -6.81 -51.42
CA ALA A 412 43.56 -7.04 -52.78
C ALA A 412 44.72 -8.04 -52.75
#